data_bb802f8a159d3e97041a09ea547fa637
#
_entry.id   bb802f8a159d3e97041a09ea547fa637
#
_cell.length_a   1.000
_cell.length_b   1.000
_cell.length_c   1.000
_cell.angle_alpha   90.00
_cell.angle_beta   90.00
_cell.angle_gamma   90.00
#
_symmetry.space_group_name_H-M   'P 1'
#
loop_
_entity.id
_entity.type
_entity.pdbx_description
1 polymer ?
#
loop_
_entity_poly.entity_id
_entity_poly.type
_entity_poly.pdbx_seq_one_letter_code
_entity_poly.pdbx_strand_id
1 'polypeptide(L)'
;MQGNLFNKIPKAAIVKIRWYDSAFEHGWNKRDGGPPKPLDVIESVGWITFMSKQMIEVASTKSEACVLNPLAIPLGAIISVKQL
;
A
#
# COMPACT_ATOMS: atom_id res chain seq x y z
N MET A 1 -0.25 -14.30 -8.73
CA MET A 1 1.00 -13.92 -8.07
C MET A 1 0.75 -13.30 -6.69
N GLN A 2 0.37 -12.06 -6.63
CA GLN A 2 0.12 -11.41 -5.35
C GLN A 2 -1.08 -12.02 -4.61
N GLY A 3 -2.07 -12.48 -5.34
CA GLY A 3 -3.28 -13.04 -4.74
C GLY A 3 -3.02 -14.23 -3.81
N ASN A 4 -2.04 -15.08 -4.15
CA ASN A 4 -1.71 -16.23 -3.31
C ASN A 4 -1.13 -15.81 -1.96
N LEU A 5 -0.34 -14.77 -1.95
CA LEU A 5 0.23 -14.23 -0.72
C LEU A 5 -0.86 -13.70 0.19
N PHE A 6 -1.79 -12.93 -0.37
CA PHE A 6 -2.86 -12.31 0.42
C PHE A 6 -3.86 -13.35 0.93
N ASN A 7 -4.09 -14.41 0.19
CA ASN A 7 -5.01 -15.47 0.61
C ASN A 7 -4.55 -16.19 1.87
N LYS A 8 -3.26 -16.17 2.16
CA LYS A 8 -2.69 -16.82 3.35
C LYS A 8 -2.68 -15.92 4.57
N ILE A 9 -2.98 -14.63 4.40
CA ILE A 9 -2.95 -13.68 5.50
C ILE A 9 -4.35 -13.58 6.09
N PRO A 10 -4.52 -13.84 7.40
CA PRO A 10 -5.85 -13.74 8.01
C PRO A 10 -6.41 -12.33 7.89
N LYS A 11 -7.73 -12.26 7.75
CA LYS A 11 -8.43 -10.99 7.78
C LYS A 11 -8.18 -10.31 9.13
N ALA A 12 -7.96 -9.00 9.11
CA ALA A 12 -7.64 -8.20 10.30
C ALA A 12 -6.29 -8.53 10.92
N ALA A 13 -5.39 -9.20 10.19
CA ALA A 13 -4.01 -9.38 10.63
C ALA A 13 -3.27 -8.05 10.66
N ILE A 14 -2.24 -7.99 11.50
CA ILE A 14 -1.31 -6.86 11.50
C ILE A 14 -0.20 -7.21 10.51
N VAL A 15 0.06 -6.32 9.57
CA VAL A 15 1.03 -6.56 8.51
C VAL A 15 1.98 -5.38 8.35
N LYS A 16 3.15 -5.66 7.79
CA LYS A 16 4.06 -4.65 7.26
C LYS A 16 4.04 -4.77 5.74
N ILE A 17 3.73 -3.66 5.06
CA ILE A 17 3.65 -3.61 3.60
C ILE A 17 4.74 -2.68 3.09
N ARG A 18 5.55 -3.18 2.16
CA ARG A 18 6.48 -2.34 1.41
C ARG A 18 5.86 -2.10 0.05
N TRP A 19 5.83 -0.84 -0.37
CA TRP A 19 5.16 -0.47 -1.60
C TRP A 19 5.79 0.77 -2.21
N TYR A 20 5.54 0.98 -3.50
CA TYR A 20 6.01 2.16 -4.21
C TYR A 20 5.00 3.28 -4.07
N ASP A 21 5.45 4.42 -3.53
CA ASP A 21 4.61 5.61 -3.49
C ASP A 21 4.57 6.25 -4.87
N SER A 22 3.40 6.77 -5.25
CA SER A 22 3.30 7.49 -6.52
C SER A 22 3.97 8.85 -6.38
N ALA A 23 4.74 9.22 -7.40
CA ALA A 23 5.39 10.52 -7.46
C ALA A 23 4.57 11.47 -8.30
N PHE A 24 4.44 12.71 -7.83
CA PHE A 24 3.68 13.74 -8.52
C PHE A 24 4.46 15.05 -8.50
N GLU A 25 4.67 15.62 -9.69
CA GLU A 25 5.30 16.93 -9.82
C GLU A 25 4.25 17.96 -10.24
N HIS A 26 4.20 19.06 -9.52
CA HIS A 26 3.25 20.12 -9.79
C HIS A 26 3.56 20.85 -11.09
N GLY A 27 2.52 21.15 -11.86
CA GLY A 27 2.63 21.96 -13.06
C GLY A 27 3.26 21.23 -14.24
N TRP A 28 3.64 22.03 -15.23
CA TRP A 28 4.26 21.52 -16.45
C TRP A 28 5.76 21.38 -16.24
N ASN A 29 6.29 20.19 -16.47
CA ASN A 29 7.68 19.89 -16.26
C ASN A 29 8.35 19.51 -17.58
N LYS A 30 9.49 20.14 -17.87
CA LYS A 30 10.27 19.79 -19.04
C LYS A 30 10.86 18.39 -18.92
N ARG A 31 10.84 17.69 -20.03
CA ARG A 31 11.52 16.39 -20.13
C ARG A 31 12.72 16.54 -21.06
N ASP A 32 13.88 16.09 -20.59
CA ASP A 32 15.12 16.16 -21.34
C ASP A 32 15.48 14.83 -21.98
N GLY A 33 14.54 13.88 -22.01
CA GLY A 33 14.76 12.54 -22.53
C GLY A 33 15.22 11.54 -21.48
N GLY A 34 15.49 11.99 -20.26
CA GLY A 34 15.86 11.12 -19.17
C GLY A 34 14.66 10.51 -18.45
N PRO A 35 14.87 9.51 -17.60
CA PRO A 35 13.78 8.90 -16.86
C PRO A 35 13.22 9.85 -15.80
N PRO A 36 11.97 9.67 -15.39
CA PRO A 36 11.42 10.41 -14.27
C PRO A 36 12.13 10.03 -12.97
N LYS A 37 11.91 10.84 -11.93
CA LYS A 37 12.45 10.56 -10.61
C LYS A 37 12.00 9.17 -10.15
N PRO A 38 12.89 8.37 -9.55
CA PRO A 38 12.50 7.06 -9.01
C PRO A 38 11.41 7.19 -7.95
N LEU A 39 10.56 6.17 -7.87
CA LEU A 39 9.53 6.11 -6.84
C LEU A 39 10.15 5.75 -5.50
N ASP A 40 9.66 6.39 -4.45
CA ASP A 40 10.08 6.06 -3.09
C ASP A 40 9.46 4.73 -2.66
N VAL A 41 10.23 3.95 -1.90
CA VAL A 41 9.71 2.76 -1.24
C VAL A 41 9.22 3.16 0.14
N ILE A 42 7.96 2.85 0.42
CA ILE A 42 7.30 3.18 1.67
C ILE A 42 7.07 1.89 2.44
N GLU A 43 7.21 1.96 3.75
CA GLU A 43 6.81 0.86 4.63
C GLU A 43 5.65 1.31 5.49
N SER A 44 4.57 0.54 5.47
CA SER A 44 3.38 0.83 6.26
C SER A 44 3.05 -0.38 7.14
N VAL A 45 2.69 -0.13 8.38
CA VAL A 45 2.33 -1.16 9.35
C VAL A 45 0.92 -0.89 9.86
N GLY A 46 0.08 -1.90 9.87
CA GLY A 46 -1.27 -1.75 10.39
C GLY A 46 -2.10 -3.01 10.25
N TRP A 47 -3.35 -2.91 10.70
CA TRP A 47 -4.34 -3.96 10.49
C TRP A 47 -4.88 -3.88 9.08
N ILE A 48 -5.10 -5.03 8.46
CA ILE A 48 -5.84 -5.10 7.21
C ILE A 48 -7.31 -4.87 7.53
N THR A 49 -7.89 -3.83 6.96
CA THR A 49 -9.29 -3.47 7.20
C THR A 49 -10.18 -3.72 6.00
N PHE A 50 -9.58 -3.90 4.82
CA PHE A 50 -10.31 -4.22 3.60
C PHE A 50 -9.35 -4.79 2.57
N MET A 51 -9.82 -5.73 1.77
CA MET A 51 -9.07 -6.31 0.66
C MET A 51 -9.99 -6.54 -0.52
N SER A 52 -9.51 -6.19 -1.70
CA SER A 52 -10.18 -6.48 -2.95
C SER A 52 -9.17 -6.97 -3.98
N LYS A 53 -9.61 -7.21 -5.20
CA LYS A 53 -8.70 -7.56 -6.30
C LYS A 53 -7.83 -6.40 -6.74
N GLN A 54 -8.13 -5.19 -6.28
CA GLN A 54 -7.46 -3.97 -6.74
C GLN A 54 -6.60 -3.33 -5.67
N MET A 55 -6.95 -3.49 -4.41
CA MET A 55 -6.28 -2.78 -3.34
C MET A 55 -6.36 -3.51 -2.01
N ILE A 56 -5.49 -3.10 -1.11
CA ILE A 56 -5.54 -3.48 0.29
C ILE A 56 -5.63 -2.19 1.11
N GLU A 57 -6.48 -2.20 2.14
CA GLU A 57 -6.60 -1.07 3.05
C GLU A 57 -6.04 -1.46 4.40
N VAL A 58 -5.20 -0.61 4.97
CA VAL A 58 -4.63 -0.82 6.30
C VAL A 58 -4.86 0.40 7.17
N ALA A 59 -5.01 0.17 8.47
CA ALA A 59 -5.14 1.24 9.44
C ALA A 59 -4.24 0.97 10.64
N SER A 60 -3.55 2.01 11.11
CA SER A 60 -2.69 1.89 12.28
C SER A 60 -3.46 2.06 13.58
N THR A 61 -4.69 2.55 13.51
CA THR A 61 -5.54 2.78 14.67
C THR A 61 -6.97 2.41 14.32
N LYS A 62 -7.60 1.61 15.19
CA LYS A 62 -8.99 1.24 14.98
C LYS A 62 -9.69 1.01 16.31
N SER A 63 -11.02 1.13 16.29
CA SER A 63 -11.91 0.67 17.34
C SER A 63 -12.70 -0.52 16.82
N GLU A 64 -13.63 -1.01 17.61
CA GLU A 64 -14.50 -2.10 17.16
C GLU A 64 -15.34 -1.73 15.93
N ALA A 65 -15.76 -0.46 15.86
CA ALA A 65 -16.69 -0.02 14.81
C ALA A 65 -16.04 0.83 13.73
N CYS A 66 -14.86 1.43 13.98
CA CYS A 66 -14.30 2.44 13.09
C CYS A 66 -12.79 2.27 12.90
N VAL A 67 -12.30 2.80 11.79
CA VAL A 67 -10.86 2.90 11.52
C VAL A 67 -10.50 4.37 11.38
N LEU A 68 -9.29 4.71 11.83
CA LEU A 68 -8.79 6.08 11.76
C LEU A 68 -7.75 6.18 10.65
N ASN A 69 -7.98 7.11 9.73
CA ASN A 69 -7.06 7.41 8.63
C ASN A 69 -6.62 6.15 7.87
N PRO A 70 -7.57 5.36 7.34
CA PRO A 70 -7.19 4.18 6.61
C PRO A 70 -6.43 4.53 5.33
N LEU A 71 -5.44 3.71 5.00
CA LEU A 71 -4.60 3.89 3.82
C LEU A 71 -4.92 2.80 2.82
N ALA A 72 -5.35 3.20 1.63
CA ALA A 72 -5.60 2.28 0.52
C ALA A 72 -4.36 2.19 -0.35
N ILE A 73 -3.84 0.98 -0.55
CA ILE A 73 -2.64 0.73 -1.33
C ILE A 73 -3.02 -0.12 -2.53
N PRO A 74 -2.81 0.36 -3.76
CA PRO A 74 -3.08 -0.45 -4.95
C PRO A 74 -2.19 -1.70 -4.97
N LEU A 75 -2.76 -2.85 -5.32
CA LEU A 75 -1.98 -4.09 -5.36
C LEU A 75 -0.79 -4.00 -6.30
N GLY A 76 -0.94 -3.28 -7.40
CA GLY A 76 0.16 -3.10 -8.36
C GLY A 76 1.35 -2.34 -7.82
N ALA A 77 1.18 -1.60 -6.74
CA ALA A 77 2.26 -0.85 -6.11
C ALA A 77 2.98 -1.64 -5.01
N ILE A 78 2.45 -2.79 -4.62
CA ILE A 78 2.97 -3.55 -3.48
C ILE A 78 4.20 -4.36 -3.88
N ILE A 79 5.26 -4.23 -3.10
CA ILE A 79 6.49 -5.00 -3.26
C ILE A 79 6.40 -6.27 -2.42
N SER A 80 6.02 -6.15 -1.15
CA SER A 80 5.94 -7.29 -0.24
C SER A 80 4.97 -7.01 0.90
N VAL A 81 4.42 -8.08 1.45
CA VAL A 81 3.56 -8.03 2.63
C VAL A 81 4.08 -9.08 3.62
N LYS A 82 4.26 -8.68 4.86
CA LYS A 82 4.71 -9.56 5.91
C LYS A 82 3.74 -9.49 7.07
N GLN A 83 3.20 -10.64 7.48
CA GLN A 83 2.38 -10.72 8.69
C GLN A 83 3.28 -10.60 9.92
N LEU A 84 2.87 -9.76 10.83
CA LEU A 84 3.62 -9.55 12.07
C LEU A 84 3.07 -10.37 13.22
#